data_0bfe295f6d75c222233a5413a79c2288
#
_entry.id   0bfe295f6d75c222233a5413a79c2288
#
_cell.length_a   1.000
_cell.length_b   1.000
_cell.length_c   1.000
_cell.angle_alpha   90.00
_cell.angle_beta   90.00
_cell.angle_gamma   90.00
#
_symmetry.space_group_name_H-M   'P 1'
#
loop_
_entity.id
_entity.type
_entity.pdbx_description
1 polymer ?
#
loop_
_entity_poly.entity_id
_entity_poly.type
_entity_poly.pdbx_seq_one_letter_code
_entity_poly.pdbx_strand_id
1 'polypeptide(L)'
;MYTGLLHLHSYMTYLVLLGVLISFGAALAGLFGNRPFTDKDRKLGLLGLIPTHLQWVFGVILYFVSPRGLSNFSGEAMGDSVSRLYILEHPLTMIIAVVLITIGYSRAKRQIGTGKGFKSIAILYGIALALILSRIPWMAWPGN
;
A
#
# COMPACT_ATOMS: atom_id res chain seq x y z
N MET A 1 -24.47 0.37 2.97
CA MET A 1 -23.34 -0.42 2.43
C MET A 1 -22.16 0.46 2.03
N TYR A 2 -22.32 1.44 1.15
CA TYR A 2 -21.24 2.34 0.71
C TYR A 2 -20.50 3.02 1.87
N THR A 3 -21.24 3.69 2.79
CA THR A 3 -20.64 4.41 3.93
C THR A 3 -19.82 3.50 4.83
N GLY A 4 -20.30 2.28 5.16
CA GLY A 4 -19.55 1.33 5.97
C GLY A 4 -18.26 0.88 5.28
N LEU A 5 -18.31 0.61 3.97
CA LEU A 5 -17.14 0.24 3.19
C LEU A 5 -16.12 1.39 3.09
N LEU A 6 -16.61 2.63 2.94
CA LEU A 6 -15.78 3.83 2.94
C LEU A 6 -15.01 3.99 4.26
N HIS A 7 -15.71 3.85 5.39
CA HIS A 7 -15.06 3.92 6.70
C HIS A 7 -14.08 2.77 6.92
N LEU A 8 -14.44 1.55 6.54
CA LEU A 8 -13.55 0.40 6.63
C LEU A 8 -12.26 0.64 5.85
N HIS A 9 -12.38 1.05 4.59
CA HIS A 9 -11.23 1.36 3.73
C HIS A 9 -10.38 2.50 4.32
N SER A 10 -11.01 3.56 4.81
CA SER A 10 -10.32 4.70 5.42
C SER A 10 -9.55 4.32 6.67
N TYR A 11 -10.16 3.58 7.60
CA TYR A 11 -9.51 3.19 8.86
C TYR A 11 -8.46 2.09 8.67
N MET A 12 -8.65 1.17 7.74
CA MET A 12 -7.63 0.18 7.41
C MET A 12 -6.34 0.81 6.88
N THR A 13 -6.40 2.02 6.35
CA THR A 13 -5.19 2.74 5.92
C THR A 13 -4.18 2.91 7.06
N TYR A 14 -4.63 3.08 8.32
CA TYR A 14 -3.73 3.12 9.47
C TYR A 14 -2.94 1.82 9.63
N LEU A 15 -3.61 0.67 9.45
CA LEU A 15 -2.95 -0.64 9.54
C LEU A 15 -1.95 -0.84 8.39
N VAL A 16 -2.30 -0.39 7.20
CA VAL A 16 -1.40 -0.43 6.03
C VAL A 16 -0.16 0.41 6.30
N LEU A 17 -0.34 1.68 6.68
CA LEU A 17 0.78 2.58 6.94
C LEU A 17 1.67 2.07 8.06
N LEU A 18 1.08 1.63 9.17
CA LEU A 18 1.83 1.07 10.29
C LEU A 18 2.56 -0.20 9.90
N GLY A 19 1.89 -1.13 9.23
CA GLY A 19 2.48 -2.41 8.80
C GLY A 19 3.62 -2.22 7.80
N VAL A 20 3.43 -1.39 6.78
CA VAL A 20 4.48 -1.10 5.79
C VAL A 20 5.65 -0.35 6.43
N LEU A 21 5.39 0.60 7.32
CA LEU A 21 6.43 1.34 8.04
C LEU A 21 7.26 0.42 8.95
N ILE A 22 6.62 -0.48 9.70
CA ILE A 22 7.32 -1.47 10.53
C ILE A 22 8.17 -2.40 9.67
N SER A 23 7.61 -2.93 8.57
CA SER A 23 8.34 -3.82 7.66
C SER A 23 9.55 -3.11 7.04
N PHE A 24 9.36 -1.88 6.59
CA PHE A 24 10.42 -1.06 6.01
C PHE A 24 11.51 -0.71 7.04
N GLY A 25 11.12 -0.25 8.23
CA GLY A 25 12.06 0.10 9.30
C GLY A 25 12.87 -1.11 9.80
N ALA A 26 12.22 -2.27 9.97
CA ALA A 26 12.89 -3.51 10.33
C ALA A 26 13.88 -3.97 9.24
N ALA A 27 13.53 -3.80 7.97
CA ALA A 27 14.42 -4.12 6.85
C ALA A 27 15.64 -3.19 6.82
N LEU A 28 15.47 -1.89 7.07
CA LEU A 28 16.59 -0.96 7.19
C LEU A 28 17.50 -1.33 8.36
N ALA A 29 16.95 -1.63 9.52
CA ALA A 29 17.74 -2.03 10.69
C ALA A 29 18.55 -3.32 10.42
N GLY A 30 17.95 -4.30 9.75
CA GLY A 30 18.64 -5.52 9.35
C GLY A 30 19.73 -5.30 8.30
N LEU A 31 19.46 -4.41 7.33
CA LEU A 31 20.43 -4.06 6.28
C LEU A 31 21.68 -3.37 6.86
N PHE A 32 21.49 -2.40 7.75
CA PHE A 32 22.60 -1.70 8.41
C PHE A 32 23.30 -2.56 9.46
N GLY A 33 22.62 -3.58 10.01
CA GLY A 33 23.21 -4.52 10.97
C GLY A 33 24.09 -5.61 10.35
N ASN A 34 24.19 -5.66 9.03
CA ASN A 34 25.02 -6.66 8.30
C ASN A 34 24.77 -8.12 8.73
N ARG A 35 23.52 -8.46 9.05
CA ARG A 35 23.15 -9.81 9.45
C ARG A 35 22.34 -10.53 8.36
N PRO A 36 22.27 -11.86 8.37
CA PRO A 36 21.44 -12.59 7.42
C PRO A 36 19.94 -12.35 7.69
N PHE A 37 19.16 -12.34 6.60
CA PHE A 37 17.70 -12.31 6.63
C PHE A 37 17.16 -13.65 7.11
N THR A 38 16.29 -13.63 8.10
CA THR A 38 15.74 -14.83 8.76
C THR A 38 14.25 -15.01 8.47
N ASP A 39 13.69 -16.16 8.87
CA ASP A 39 12.24 -16.38 8.79
C ASP A 39 11.44 -15.40 9.64
N LYS A 40 12.00 -14.95 10.77
CA LYS A 40 11.37 -13.90 11.58
C LYS A 40 11.26 -12.57 10.83
N ASP A 41 12.30 -12.21 10.08
CA ASP A 41 12.29 -11.00 9.24
C ASP A 41 11.28 -11.12 8.10
N ARG A 42 11.17 -12.31 7.51
CA ARG A 42 10.13 -12.61 6.52
C ARG A 42 8.74 -12.39 7.10
N LYS A 43 8.48 -12.88 8.31
CA LYS A 43 7.20 -12.69 9.01
C LYS A 43 6.91 -11.21 9.29
N LEU A 44 7.91 -10.41 9.62
CA LEU A 44 7.76 -8.96 9.74
C LEU A 44 7.31 -8.31 8.42
N GLY A 45 7.80 -8.82 7.27
CA GLY A 45 7.34 -8.38 5.96
C GLY A 45 5.86 -8.62 5.69
N LEU A 46 5.25 -9.61 6.34
CA LEU A 46 3.80 -9.88 6.24
C LEU A 46 2.96 -8.77 6.87
N LEU A 47 3.49 -8.01 7.82
CA LEU A 47 2.77 -6.89 8.44
C LEU A 47 2.45 -5.78 7.43
N GLY A 48 3.30 -5.59 6.43
CA GLY A 48 3.00 -4.70 5.31
C GLY A 48 2.19 -5.37 4.22
N LEU A 49 2.50 -6.62 3.88
CA LEU A 49 1.89 -7.34 2.76
C LEU A 49 0.39 -7.59 2.96
N ILE A 50 0.01 -8.18 4.10
CA ILE A 50 -1.37 -8.64 4.33
C ILE A 50 -2.35 -7.46 4.40
N PRO A 51 -2.12 -6.42 5.22
CA PRO A 51 -3.04 -5.29 5.25
C PRO A 51 -3.15 -4.57 3.91
N THR A 52 -2.04 -4.46 3.16
CA THR A 52 -2.05 -3.81 1.86
C THR A 52 -2.92 -4.57 0.85
N HIS A 53 -2.86 -5.91 0.82
CA HIS A 53 -3.72 -6.71 -0.05
C HIS A 53 -5.20 -6.61 0.35
N LEU A 54 -5.52 -6.67 1.64
CA LEU A 54 -6.90 -6.49 2.12
C LEU A 54 -7.43 -5.09 1.78
N GLN A 55 -6.61 -4.06 1.99
CA GLN A 55 -6.95 -2.69 1.63
C GLN A 55 -7.23 -2.52 0.15
N TRP A 56 -6.43 -3.19 -0.70
CA TRP A 56 -6.63 -3.17 -2.14
C TRP A 56 -7.98 -3.81 -2.53
N VAL A 57 -8.32 -4.97 -1.96
CA VAL A 57 -9.61 -5.64 -2.22
C VAL A 57 -10.78 -4.70 -1.87
N PHE A 58 -10.77 -4.09 -0.68
CA PHE A 58 -11.81 -3.14 -0.28
C PHE A 58 -11.82 -1.89 -1.16
N GLY A 59 -10.65 -1.42 -1.57
CA GLY A 59 -10.51 -0.30 -2.50
C GLY A 59 -11.13 -0.58 -3.86
N VAL A 60 -10.91 -1.78 -4.41
CA VAL A 60 -11.52 -2.20 -5.69
C VAL A 60 -13.04 -2.23 -5.58
N ILE A 61 -13.58 -2.84 -4.52
CA ILE A 61 -15.04 -2.87 -4.31
C ILE A 61 -15.57 -1.44 -4.19
N LEU A 62 -14.90 -0.61 -3.40
CA LEU A 62 -15.28 0.79 -3.20
C LEU A 62 -15.26 1.59 -4.51
N TYR A 63 -14.29 1.33 -5.38
CA TYR A 63 -14.18 1.98 -6.70
C TYR A 63 -15.41 1.76 -7.57
N PHE A 64 -16.00 0.56 -7.52
CA PHE A 64 -17.20 0.24 -8.29
C PHE A 64 -18.50 0.73 -7.65
N VAL A 65 -18.59 0.82 -6.32
CA VAL A 65 -19.81 1.20 -5.61
C VAL A 65 -19.86 2.67 -5.21
N SER A 66 -18.73 3.38 -5.30
CA SER A 66 -18.62 4.79 -4.90
C SER A 66 -19.12 5.73 -6.00
N PRO A 67 -19.88 6.77 -5.65
CA PRO A 67 -20.23 7.83 -6.59
C PRO A 67 -19.01 8.65 -7.05
N ARG A 68 -17.89 8.56 -6.34
CA ARG A 68 -16.60 9.21 -6.71
C ARG A 68 -15.67 8.29 -7.53
N GLY A 69 -16.05 7.02 -7.71
CA GLY A 69 -15.25 6.03 -8.43
C GLY A 69 -15.59 5.96 -9.92
N LEU A 70 -15.64 4.73 -10.44
CA LEU A 70 -15.86 4.48 -11.87
C LEU A 70 -17.11 5.16 -12.45
N SER A 71 -18.19 5.24 -11.68
CA SER A 71 -19.44 5.87 -12.13
C SER A 71 -19.30 7.37 -12.43
N ASN A 72 -18.28 8.03 -11.87
CA ASN A 72 -17.98 9.45 -12.12
C ASN A 72 -17.01 9.66 -13.29
N PHE A 73 -16.59 8.60 -13.97
CA PHE A 73 -15.63 8.72 -15.07
C PHE A 73 -16.21 9.50 -16.25
N SER A 74 -15.63 10.66 -16.56
CA SER A 74 -16.00 11.54 -17.68
C SER A 74 -14.81 12.42 -18.07
N GLY A 75 -14.86 13.02 -19.26
CA GLY A 75 -13.86 14.01 -19.69
C GLY A 75 -13.82 15.24 -18.77
N GLU A 76 -14.98 15.69 -18.30
CA GLU A 76 -15.10 16.81 -17.36
C GLU A 76 -14.47 16.46 -16.00
N ALA A 77 -14.81 15.29 -15.44
CA ALA A 77 -14.26 14.83 -14.18
C ALA A 77 -12.74 14.63 -14.22
N MET A 78 -12.20 14.25 -15.37
CA MET A 78 -10.74 14.14 -15.57
C MET A 78 -10.04 15.50 -15.60
N GLY A 79 -10.76 16.57 -15.93
CA GLY A 79 -10.27 17.95 -15.85
C GLY A 79 -10.23 18.51 -14.42
N ASP A 80 -11.06 17.97 -13.51
CA ASP A 80 -11.08 18.34 -12.10
C ASP A 80 -10.08 17.52 -11.28
N SER A 81 -9.20 18.21 -10.55
CA SER A 81 -8.10 17.55 -9.82
C SER A 81 -8.57 16.59 -8.72
N VAL A 82 -9.67 16.91 -8.03
CA VAL A 82 -10.23 16.06 -6.97
C VAL A 82 -10.89 14.83 -7.56
N SER A 83 -11.70 14.98 -8.58
CA SER A 83 -12.35 13.86 -9.28
C SER A 83 -11.31 12.94 -9.92
N ARG A 84 -10.31 13.49 -10.59
CA ARG A 84 -9.20 12.73 -11.19
C ARG A 84 -8.41 11.94 -10.14
N LEU A 85 -8.21 12.50 -8.93
CA LEU A 85 -7.56 11.78 -7.84
C LEU A 85 -8.30 10.48 -7.52
N TYR A 86 -9.63 10.51 -7.36
CA TYR A 86 -10.42 9.33 -7.01
C TYR A 86 -10.62 8.36 -8.17
N ILE A 87 -10.75 8.87 -9.40
CA ILE A 87 -11.05 8.05 -10.57
C ILE A 87 -9.79 7.36 -11.10
N LEU A 88 -8.64 8.04 -11.08
CA LEU A 88 -7.43 7.56 -11.76
C LEU A 88 -6.21 7.50 -10.86
N GLU A 89 -5.80 8.62 -10.26
CA GLU A 89 -4.48 8.75 -9.65
C GLU A 89 -4.31 7.84 -8.42
N HIS A 90 -5.28 7.86 -7.49
CA HIS A 90 -5.25 7.02 -6.31
C HIS A 90 -5.34 5.53 -6.66
N PRO A 91 -6.34 5.04 -7.43
CA PRO A 91 -6.43 3.63 -7.78
C PRO A 91 -5.20 3.10 -8.51
N LEU A 92 -4.71 3.82 -9.50
CA LEU A 92 -3.53 3.40 -10.28
C LEU A 92 -2.27 3.34 -9.41
N THR A 93 -2.04 4.36 -8.59
CA THR A 93 -0.88 4.40 -7.69
C THR A 93 -0.93 3.28 -6.66
N MET A 94 -2.14 2.96 -6.13
CA MET A 94 -2.30 1.86 -5.16
C MET A 94 -2.05 0.50 -5.81
N ILE A 95 -2.46 0.28 -7.07
CA ILE A 95 -2.11 -0.95 -7.82
C ILE A 95 -0.59 -1.09 -7.91
N ILE A 96 0.12 -0.03 -8.29
CA ILE A 96 1.59 -0.04 -8.38
C ILE A 96 2.21 -0.36 -7.01
N ALA A 97 1.73 0.26 -5.95
CA ALA A 97 2.23 0.03 -4.59
C ALA A 97 2.03 -1.43 -4.14
N VAL A 98 0.85 -2.01 -4.38
CA VAL A 98 0.55 -3.42 -4.08
C VAL A 98 1.50 -4.35 -4.82
N VAL A 99 1.73 -4.10 -6.11
CA VAL A 99 2.65 -4.88 -6.94
C VAL A 99 4.07 -4.81 -6.39
N LEU A 100 4.55 -3.62 -6.03
CA LEU A 100 5.89 -3.44 -5.46
C LEU A 100 6.06 -4.18 -4.13
N ILE A 101 5.10 -4.09 -3.23
CA ILE A 101 5.10 -4.81 -1.95
C ILE A 101 5.10 -6.32 -2.18
N THR A 102 4.28 -6.81 -3.11
CA THR A 102 4.21 -8.23 -3.48
C THR A 102 5.55 -8.73 -4.02
N ILE A 103 6.18 -8.00 -4.93
CA ILE A 103 7.49 -8.35 -5.49
C ILE A 103 8.56 -8.30 -4.39
N GLY A 104 8.55 -7.26 -3.55
CA GLY A 104 9.50 -7.11 -2.45
C GLY A 104 9.48 -8.29 -1.50
N TYR A 105 8.29 -8.67 -1.04
CA TYR A 105 8.11 -9.85 -0.20
C TYR A 105 8.48 -11.15 -0.90
N SER A 106 8.04 -11.35 -2.15
CA SER A 106 8.32 -12.58 -2.91
C SER A 106 9.80 -12.79 -3.18
N ARG A 107 10.56 -11.73 -3.38
CA ARG A 107 12.01 -11.78 -3.51
C ARG A 107 12.66 -12.07 -2.15
N ALA A 108 12.27 -11.37 -1.10
CA ALA A 108 12.85 -11.49 0.22
C ALA A 108 12.71 -12.91 0.79
N LYS A 109 11.54 -13.54 0.67
CA LYS A 109 11.32 -14.91 1.17
C LYS A 109 12.24 -15.97 0.55
N ARG A 110 12.79 -15.70 -0.63
CA ARG A 110 13.76 -16.59 -1.33
C ARG A 110 15.21 -16.31 -0.94
N GLN A 111 15.43 -15.30 -0.10
CA GLN A 111 16.75 -14.78 0.26
C GLN A 111 17.09 -15.02 1.74
N ILE A 112 16.38 -15.95 2.41
CA ILE A 112 16.67 -16.34 3.79
C ILE A 112 18.08 -16.89 3.86
N GLY A 113 18.85 -16.44 4.83
CA GLY A 113 20.27 -16.78 5.01
C GLY A 113 21.24 -15.82 4.33
N THR A 114 20.74 -14.82 3.59
CA THR A 114 21.55 -13.77 2.95
C THR A 114 21.09 -12.39 3.40
N GLY A 115 21.88 -11.33 3.18
CA GLY A 115 21.47 -9.95 3.45
C GLY A 115 20.53 -9.34 2.37
N LYS A 116 20.35 -10.02 1.24
CA LYS A 116 19.59 -9.50 0.09
C LYS A 116 18.10 -9.39 0.35
N GLY A 117 17.54 -10.18 1.28
CA GLY A 117 16.14 -10.10 1.67
C GLY A 117 15.78 -8.75 2.27
N PHE A 118 16.62 -8.18 3.12
CA PHE A 118 16.43 -6.84 3.67
C PHE A 118 16.43 -5.77 2.58
N LYS A 119 17.35 -5.88 1.62
CA LYS A 119 17.44 -4.93 0.51
C LYS A 119 16.17 -4.93 -0.35
N SER A 120 15.61 -6.10 -0.64
CA SER A 120 14.37 -6.23 -1.39
C SER A 120 13.19 -5.53 -0.70
N ILE A 121 13.01 -5.76 0.60
CA ILE A 121 11.94 -5.10 1.37
C ILE A 121 12.23 -3.60 1.50
N ALA A 122 13.43 -3.21 1.89
CA ALA A 122 13.76 -1.79 2.09
C ALA A 122 13.50 -0.95 0.84
N ILE A 123 13.93 -1.41 -0.33
CA ILE A 123 13.75 -0.66 -1.59
C ILE A 123 12.29 -0.67 -2.02
N LEU A 124 11.66 -1.84 -2.13
CA LEU A 124 10.35 -1.95 -2.75
C LEU A 124 9.22 -1.50 -1.83
N TYR A 125 9.30 -1.79 -0.53
CA TYR A 125 8.36 -1.26 0.45
C TYR A 125 8.55 0.25 0.67
N GLY A 126 9.79 0.74 0.61
CA GLY A 126 10.09 2.16 0.72
C GLY A 126 9.49 2.97 -0.43
N ILE A 127 9.66 2.50 -1.67
CA ILE A 127 9.03 3.12 -2.85
C ILE A 127 7.50 3.05 -2.75
N ALA A 128 6.95 1.89 -2.38
CA ALA A 128 5.51 1.72 -2.19
C ALA A 128 4.96 2.66 -1.12
N LEU A 129 5.64 2.82 0.01
CA LEU A 129 5.25 3.74 1.08
C LEU A 129 5.20 5.18 0.58
N ALA A 130 6.22 5.64 -0.17
CA ALA A 130 6.24 6.97 -0.77
C ALA A 130 5.07 7.17 -1.75
N LEU A 131 4.78 6.18 -2.58
CA LEU A 131 3.64 6.22 -3.51
C LEU A 131 2.31 6.29 -2.76
N ILE A 132 2.10 5.45 -1.75
CA ILE A 132 0.90 5.46 -0.92
C ILE A 132 0.69 6.84 -0.31
N LEU A 133 1.71 7.39 0.37
CA LEU A 133 1.63 8.71 1.00
C LEU A 133 1.36 9.83 -0.01
N SER A 134 1.86 9.71 -1.24
CA SER A 134 1.67 10.72 -2.28
C SER A 134 0.24 10.84 -2.82
N ARG A 135 -0.58 9.79 -2.66
CA ARG A 135 -1.92 9.71 -3.28
C ARG A 135 -3.04 9.32 -2.31
N ILE A 136 -2.79 9.37 -1.00
CA ILE A 136 -3.88 9.38 -0.01
C ILE A 136 -4.69 10.67 -0.24
N PRO A 137 -6.03 10.60 -0.32
CA PRO A 137 -6.86 11.80 -0.41
C PRO A 137 -6.92 12.51 0.95
N TRP A 138 -5.85 13.19 1.33
CA TRP A 138 -5.64 13.79 2.65
C TRP A 138 -6.76 14.74 3.10
N MET A 139 -7.44 15.39 2.14
CA MET A 139 -8.55 16.29 2.43
C MET A 139 -9.80 15.57 2.95
N ALA A 140 -9.94 14.28 2.61
CA ALA A 140 -11.10 13.46 2.96
C ALA A 140 -10.76 12.34 3.95
N TRP A 141 -9.49 12.07 4.19
CA TRP A 141 -9.06 11.03 5.13
C TRP A 141 -8.99 11.58 6.56
N PRO A 142 -9.46 10.80 7.57
CA PRO A 142 -10.05 9.47 7.48
C PRO A 142 -11.59 9.48 7.37
N GLY A 143 -12.12 9.28 6.16
CA GLY A 143 -13.51 8.88 5.99
C GLY A 143 -14.58 9.97 5.97
N ASN A 144 -14.24 11.18 5.49
CA ASN A 144 -15.20 12.26 5.25
C ASN A 144 -15.79 12.23 3.83
#